data_4e25145eebb215d8740cd3012541d63f
#
_entry.id   4e25145eebb215d8740cd3012541d63f
#
_cell.length_a   1.000
_cell.length_b   1.000
_cell.length_c   1.000
_cell.angle_alpha   90.00
_cell.angle_beta   90.00
_cell.angle_gamma   90.00
#
_symmetry.space_group_name_H-M   'P 1'
#
loop_
_entity.id
_entity.type
_entity.pdbx_description
1 polymer ?
#
loop_
_entity_poly.entity_id
_entity_poly.type
_entity_poly.pdbx_seq_one_letter_code
_entity_poly.pdbx_strand_id
1 'polypeptide(L)'
;MTKVLATVTGSISFSQRGEKGEKGDKGVGVKGFNTYYGLSSRKSSPPTDYNYNTLSDTIIKTNSDMYVWSADKVLYTDGTGGDFINAYCIGKCSDLTSVKEQYGTSTSAGTPPSSWEYTYPSNPANGTYVWSRDEIVWAGDNSTTHSDAQLIGYIAVNGE
;
A
#
# COMPACT_ATOMS: atom_id res chain seq x y z
N MET A 1 11.95 0.77 -6.48
CA MET A 1 12.17 0.69 -5.06
C MET A 1 11.75 -0.66 -4.51
N THR A 2 12.49 -1.18 -3.59
CA THR A 2 12.17 -2.47 -3.03
C THR A 2 11.28 -2.33 -1.82
N LYS A 3 10.18 -3.05 -1.81
CA LYS A 3 9.31 -3.04 -0.67
C LYS A 3 9.86 -3.95 0.38
N VAL A 4 9.97 -3.48 1.56
CA VAL A 4 10.41 -4.27 2.67
C VAL A 4 9.19 -4.88 3.30
N LEU A 5 9.16 -6.18 3.29
CA LEU A 5 8.03 -6.81 3.87
C LEU A 5 8.33 -7.06 5.28
N ALA A 6 7.94 -6.45 5.74
CA ALA A 6 8.27 -6.50 6.98
C ALA A 6 8.09 -7.73 7.62
N THR A 7 8.46 -7.12 6.69
CA THR A 7 8.47 -7.43 6.81
C THR A 7 7.85 -8.06 7.13
N VAL A 8 7.72 -8.40 6.94
CA VAL A 8 7.12 -9.02 7.07
C VAL A 8 7.09 -10.04 6.83
N THR A 9 7.49 -9.93 6.60
CA THR A 9 7.46 -10.74 6.39
C THR A 9 7.32 -11.48 6.64
N GLY A 10 7.24 -11.27 6.61
CA GLY A 10 7.12 -11.79 6.79
C GLY A 10 6.70 -12.04 7.12
N SER A 11 6.78 -11.58 6.96
CA SER A 11 6.43 -11.84 7.04
C SER A 11 6.04 -11.97 7.25
N ILE A 12 5.97 -11.78 7.09
CA ILE A 12 5.79 -11.97 7.17
C ILE A 12 5.67 -12.61 7.52
N SER A 13 5.85 -12.31 7.47
CA SER A 13 5.81 -12.90 7.69
C SER A 13 5.91 -13.31 8.13
N PHE A 14 6.13 -12.92 8.10
CA PHE A 14 6.29 -13.25 8.36
C PHE A 14 6.33 -13.63 9.08
N SER A 15 6.52 -13.47 9.17
CA SER A 15 6.62 -13.81 9.71
C SER A 15 6.82 -14.26 10.19
N GLN A 16 7.07 -14.06 10.21
CA GLN A 16 7.27 -14.38 10.61
C GLN A 16 7.30 -14.91 11.19
N ARG A 17 7.38 -14.83 11.43
CA ARG A 17 7.49 -15.28 12.15
C ARG A 17 7.79 -15.57 13.03
N GLY A 18 8.02 -15.52 13.41
CA GLY A 18 8.42 -15.76 14.29
C GLY A 18 8.47 -16.28 15.11
N GLU A 19 8.57 -16.17 15.62
CA GLU A 19 8.72 -16.57 16.44
C GLU A 19 8.30 -17.16 17.15
N LYS A 20 8.26 -17.41 17.55
CA LYS A 20 7.82 -17.99 18.23
C LYS A 20 7.75 -18.07 19.34
N GLY A 21 8.01 -17.99 19.69
CA GLY A 21 8.16 -18.06 20.73
C GLY A 21 7.56 -17.81 21.82
N GLU A 22 7.50 -17.03 22.13
CA GLU A 22 6.91 -16.73 23.08
C GLU A 22 5.67 -16.81 23.00
N LYS A 23 5.12 -17.20 23.35
CA LYS A 23 4.02 -17.34 23.29
C LYS A 23 3.33 -16.66 24.08
N GLY A 24 3.57 -16.44 24.68
CA GLY A 24 2.99 -15.75 25.51
C GLY A 24 2.19 -14.67 25.09
N ASP A 25 2.72 -13.73 24.78
CA ASP A 25 1.97 -12.78 24.36
C ASP A 25 1.52 -13.05 23.13
N LYS A 26 0.49 -13.13 22.86
CA LYS A 26 -0.10 -13.26 21.80
C LYS A 26 0.30 -12.37 20.93
N GLY A 27 1.21 -12.28 20.56
CA GLY A 27 1.75 -11.40 19.66
C GLY A 27 0.77 -10.59 18.88
N VAL A 28 1.20 -9.47 18.43
CA VAL A 28 0.39 -8.66 17.58
C VAL A 28 0.64 -9.13 16.17
N GLY A 29 -0.37 -9.66 15.53
CA GLY A 29 -0.26 -10.09 14.15
C GLY A 29 -0.54 -8.96 13.19
N VAL A 30 -0.19 -9.17 11.93
CA VAL A 30 -0.49 -8.22 10.89
C VAL A 30 -1.93 -8.45 10.43
N LYS A 31 -2.74 -7.41 10.49
CA LYS A 31 -4.11 -7.47 10.03
C LYS A 31 -4.19 -7.16 8.55
N GLY A 32 -3.36 -6.27 8.08
CA GLY A 32 -3.39 -5.89 6.68
C GLY A 32 -2.53 -4.69 6.42
N PHE A 33 -2.70 -4.13 5.24
CA PHE A 33 -1.95 -2.97 4.78
C PHE A 33 -2.93 -2.02 4.14
N ASN A 34 -2.65 -0.73 4.24
CA ASN A 34 -3.40 0.26 3.50
C ASN A 34 -2.43 1.25 2.90
N THR A 35 -2.80 1.76 1.74
CA THR A 35 -2.06 2.84 1.12
C THR A 35 -2.74 4.15 1.47
N TYR A 36 -1.94 5.12 1.79
CA TYR A 36 -2.41 6.46 2.11
C TYR A 36 -1.67 7.46 1.25
N TYR A 37 -2.28 8.62 1.07
CA TYR A 37 -1.69 9.69 0.29
C TYR A 37 -1.50 10.91 1.16
N GLY A 38 -0.46 11.66 0.85
CA GLY A 38 -0.18 12.92 1.52
C GLY A 38 0.25 13.96 0.53
N LEU A 39 0.24 15.20 0.96
CA LEU A 39 0.61 16.32 0.11
C LEU A 39 1.84 17.01 0.68
N SER A 40 2.78 17.32 -0.18
CA SER A 40 3.98 18.03 0.20
C SER A 40 4.21 19.20 -0.76
N SER A 41 4.75 20.28 -0.26
CA SER A 41 5.10 21.41 -1.11
C SER A 41 6.31 21.13 -1.98
N ARG A 42 7.01 20.02 -1.74
CA ARG A 42 8.23 19.69 -2.47
C ARG A 42 8.22 18.29 -3.01
N LYS A 43 8.76 18.15 -4.21
CA LYS A 43 8.91 16.86 -4.82
C LYS A 43 9.91 15.97 -4.07
N SER A 44 10.90 16.58 -3.43
CA SER A 44 12.00 15.85 -2.81
C SER A 44 11.84 15.61 -1.33
N SER A 45 10.75 16.10 -0.74
CA SER A 45 10.54 15.95 0.70
C SER A 45 9.18 15.32 0.97
N PRO A 46 9.16 14.11 1.52
CA PRO A 46 7.87 13.47 1.85
C PRO A 46 7.08 14.30 2.85
N PRO A 47 5.77 14.22 2.84
CA PRO A 47 4.97 14.87 3.86
C PRO A 47 5.17 14.18 5.20
N THR A 48 4.86 14.87 6.27
CA THR A 48 4.93 14.28 7.61
C THR A 48 3.71 13.40 7.88
N ASP A 49 2.60 13.68 7.20
CA ASP A 49 1.36 12.95 7.41
C ASP A 49 0.77 12.52 6.09
N TYR A 50 0.15 11.35 6.08
CA TYR A 50 -0.55 10.81 4.94
C TYR A 50 -2.01 10.65 5.35
N ASN A 51 -2.78 11.72 5.15
CA ASN A 51 -4.11 11.80 5.71
C ASN A 51 -5.25 11.37 4.79
N TYR A 52 -4.93 11.01 3.56
CA TYR A 52 -5.96 10.71 2.59
C TYR A 52 -5.93 9.23 2.22
N ASN A 53 -7.07 8.57 2.32
CA ASN A 53 -7.21 7.20 1.82
C ASN A 53 -7.43 7.19 0.32
N THR A 54 -8.04 8.25 -0.19
CA THR A 54 -8.22 8.45 -1.62
C THR A 54 -7.99 9.90 -1.93
N LEU A 55 -7.64 10.19 -3.16
CA LEU A 55 -7.49 11.56 -3.61
C LEU A 55 -8.62 11.89 -4.54
N SER A 56 -9.58 12.65 -4.01
CA SER A 56 -10.71 13.09 -4.80
C SER A 56 -10.28 14.17 -5.78
N ASP A 57 -11.09 14.36 -6.80
CA ASP A 57 -10.87 15.41 -7.77
C ASP A 57 -10.77 16.78 -7.08
N THR A 58 -11.59 17.00 -6.06
CA THR A 58 -11.60 18.25 -5.33
C THR A 58 -10.27 18.47 -4.60
N ILE A 59 -9.76 17.44 -3.93
CA ILE A 59 -8.48 17.55 -3.21
C ILE A 59 -7.36 17.90 -4.19
N ILE A 60 -7.33 17.23 -5.31
CA ILE A 60 -6.29 17.47 -6.32
C ILE A 60 -6.37 18.89 -6.85
N LYS A 61 -7.56 19.35 -7.17
CA LYS A 61 -7.74 20.69 -7.75
C LYS A 61 -7.45 21.80 -6.76
N THR A 62 -7.82 21.59 -5.51
CA THR A 62 -7.62 22.61 -4.48
C THR A 62 -6.16 22.76 -4.09
N ASN A 63 -5.36 21.74 -4.33
CA ASN A 63 -3.96 21.72 -3.95
C ASN A 63 -3.05 21.63 -5.17
N SER A 64 -3.36 22.38 -6.22
CA SER A 64 -2.70 22.23 -7.51
C SER A 64 -1.17 22.39 -7.47
N ASP A 65 -0.66 23.17 -6.53
CA ASP A 65 0.79 23.38 -6.42
C ASP A 65 1.50 22.35 -5.56
N MET A 66 0.76 21.46 -4.94
CA MET A 66 1.34 20.48 -4.04
C MET A 66 1.71 19.21 -4.80
N TYR A 67 2.57 18.41 -4.21
CA TYR A 67 2.98 17.12 -4.77
C TYR A 67 2.31 16.01 -3.99
N VAL A 68 1.78 15.03 -4.72
CA VAL A 68 1.15 13.86 -4.14
C VAL A 68 2.19 12.82 -3.85
N TRP A 69 2.16 12.31 -2.64
CA TRP A 69 3.00 11.20 -2.21
C TRP A 69 2.11 10.04 -1.79
N SER A 70 2.59 8.84 -2.03
CA SER A 70 1.92 7.61 -1.63
C SER A 70 2.80 6.89 -0.63
N ALA A 71 2.21 6.28 0.37
CA ALA A 71 2.94 5.46 1.33
C ALA A 71 2.03 4.37 1.86
N ASP A 72 2.63 3.28 2.29
CA ASP A 72 1.90 2.14 2.82
C ASP A 72 2.04 2.12 4.34
N LYS A 73 1.02 1.63 4.99
CA LYS A 73 1.02 1.48 6.45
C LYS A 73 0.58 0.08 6.81
N VAL A 74 1.32 -0.56 7.69
CA VAL A 74 0.97 -1.87 8.22
C VAL A 74 -0.06 -1.67 9.33
N LEU A 75 -1.12 -2.45 9.29
CA LEU A 75 -2.17 -2.43 10.31
C LEU A 75 -2.08 -3.72 11.10
N TYR A 76 -2.14 -3.61 12.41
CA TYR A 76 -1.98 -4.75 13.30
C TYR A 76 -3.30 -5.18 13.90
N THR A 77 -3.35 -6.44 14.35
CA THR A 77 -4.58 -7.04 14.87
C THR A 77 -5.06 -6.39 16.15
N ASP A 78 -4.19 -5.70 16.88
CA ASP A 78 -4.61 -5.02 18.11
C ASP A 78 -5.17 -3.62 17.83
N GLY A 79 -5.32 -3.25 16.56
CA GLY A 79 -5.88 -1.96 16.20
C GLY A 79 -4.84 -0.86 16.04
N THR A 80 -3.58 -1.15 16.32
CA THR A 80 -2.53 -0.15 16.11
C THR A 80 -2.08 -0.17 14.66
N GLY A 81 -1.40 0.88 14.25
CA GLY A 81 -0.77 0.96 12.95
C GLY A 81 0.71 1.18 13.10
N GLY A 82 1.45 0.72 12.12
CA GLY A 82 2.89 0.93 12.09
C GLY A 82 3.24 2.26 11.44
N ASP A 83 4.50 2.43 11.19
CA ASP A 83 4.99 3.60 10.47
C ASP A 83 4.62 3.52 9.00
N PHE A 84 4.64 4.65 8.34
CA PHE A 84 4.49 4.67 6.89
C PHE A 84 5.79 4.21 6.25
N ILE A 85 5.66 3.36 5.25
CA ILE A 85 6.81 2.80 4.53
C ILE A 85 6.61 2.96 3.03
N ASN A 86 7.68 2.81 2.29
CA ASN A 86 7.63 2.83 0.83
C ASN A 86 7.08 4.12 0.24
N ALA A 87 7.38 5.23 0.89
CA ALA A 87 6.90 6.52 0.40
C ALA A 87 7.55 6.88 -0.93
N TYR A 88 6.75 7.37 -1.87
CA TYR A 88 7.29 7.90 -3.10
C TYR A 88 6.39 9.01 -3.63
N CYS A 89 6.98 9.91 -4.40
CA CYS A 89 6.25 11.02 -5.00
C CYS A 89 5.63 10.57 -6.31
N ILE A 90 4.31 10.72 -6.42
CA ILE A 90 3.60 10.39 -7.63
C ILE A 90 3.75 11.51 -8.67
N GLY A 91 3.56 12.75 -8.23
CA GLY A 91 3.65 13.89 -9.11
C GLY A 91 2.93 15.10 -8.54
N LYS A 92 2.92 16.17 -9.30
CA LYS A 92 2.30 17.42 -8.88
C LYS A 92 0.79 17.35 -9.15
N CYS A 93 0.01 17.86 -8.22
CA CYS A 93 -1.45 17.82 -8.36
C CYS A 93 -1.93 18.42 -9.68
N SER A 94 -1.31 19.51 -10.13
CA SER A 94 -1.73 20.15 -11.38
C SER A 94 -1.54 19.25 -12.61
N ASP A 95 -0.71 18.21 -12.50
CA ASP A 95 -0.48 17.28 -13.60
C ASP A 95 -1.36 16.04 -13.51
N LEU A 96 -2.22 15.96 -12.50
CA LEU A 96 -3.01 14.76 -12.22
C LEU A 96 -4.50 15.01 -12.39
N THR A 97 -5.22 14.00 -12.84
CA THR A 97 -6.67 13.99 -12.81
C THR A 97 -7.15 13.13 -11.63
N SER A 98 -6.54 11.97 -11.44
CA SER A 98 -6.93 11.12 -10.33
C SER A 98 -5.80 10.17 -9.95
N VAL A 99 -5.82 9.73 -8.71
CA VAL A 99 -4.94 8.68 -8.21
C VAL A 99 -5.79 7.74 -7.39
N LYS A 100 -5.77 6.46 -7.73
CA LYS A 100 -6.56 5.44 -7.04
C LYS A 100 -5.69 4.24 -6.74
N GLU A 101 -5.88 3.70 -5.56
CA GLU A 101 -5.21 2.47 -5.17
C GLU A 101 -5.88 1.28 -5.82
N GLN A 102 -5.10 0.32 -6.26
CA GLN A 102 -5.61 -0.95 -6.76
C GLN A 102 -4.95 -2.10 -6.01
N TYR A 103 -5.69 -3.16 -5.83
CA TYR A 103 -5.24 -4.37 -5.16
C TYR A 103 -5.48 -5.58 -6.04
N GLY A 104 -4.69 -6.61 -5.83
CA GLY A 104 -4.89 -7.88 -6.52
C GLY A 104 -4.20 -8.99 -5.76
N THR A 105 -4.51 -10.22 -6.14
CA THR A 105 -3.88 -11.38 -5.52
C THR A 105 -3.26 -12.27 -6.59
N SER A 106 -2.21 -12.96 -6.19
CA SER A 106 -1.57 -13.97 -7.03
C SER A 106 -1.11 -15.12 -6.18
N THR A 107 -0.73 -16.21 -6.81
CA THR A 107 -0.25 -17.39 -6.10
C THR A 107 1.27 -17.42 -5.99
N SER A 108 1.95 -16.41 -6.50
CA SER A 108 3.40 -16.36 -6.49
C SER A 108 3.88 -15.01 -6.03
N ALA A 109 4.87 -15.00 -5.14
CA ALA A 109 5.48 -13.76 -4.67
C ALA A 109 6.25 -13.03 -5.78
N GLY A 110 6.60 -13.72 -6.82
CA GLY A 110 7.36 -13.12 -7.92
C GLY A 110 6.53 -12.72 -9.12
N THR A 111 5.23 -12.97 -9.08
CA THR A 111 4.37 -12.71 -10.23
C THR A 111 3.18 -11.88 -9.80
N PRO A 112 3.12 -10.61 -10.21
CA PRO A 112 1.97 -9.78 -9.86
C PRO A 112 0.68 -10.29 -10.46
N PRO A 113 -0.47 -9.91 -9.89
CA PRO A 113 -1.76 -10.35 -10.41
C PRO A 113 -2.02 -9.82 -11.82
N SER A 114 -2.87 -10.53 -12.54
CA SER A 114 -3.29 -10.08 -13.87
C SER A 114 -4.56 -9.26 -13.80
N SER A 115 -5.27 -9.26 -12.68
CA SER A 115 -6.46 -8.44 -12.54
C SER A 115 -6.39 -7.65 -11.24
N TRP A 116 -7.00 -6.47 -11.28
CA TRP A 116 -6.87 -5.51 -10.19
C TRP A 116 -8.22 -4.92 -9.82
N GLU A 117 -8.43 -4.69 -8.53
CA GLU A 117 -9.65 -4.12 -7.99
C GLU A 117 -9.32 -2.85 -7.22
N TYR A 118 -10.31 -2.00 -7.06
CA TYR A 118 -10.10 -0.75 -6.31
C TYR A 118 -10.30 -0.93 -4.81
N THR A 119 -10.67 -2.10 -4.36
CA THR A 119 -10.84 -2.37 -2.94
C THR A 119 -9.94 -3.49 -2.50
N TYR A 120 -9.54 -3.46 -1.25
CA TYR A 120 -8.74 -4.52 -0.68
C TYR A 120 -9.56 -5.81 -0.71
N PRO A 121 -8.97 -6.95 -1.05
CA PRO A 121 -9.72 -8.21 -1.10
C PRO A 121 -10.38 -8.51 0.24
N SER A 122 -11.67 -8.76 0.22
CA SER A 122 -12.41 -8.95 1.46
C SER A 122 -12.13 -10.30 2.10
N ASN A 123 -11.91 -11.30 1.31
CA ASN A 123 -11.60 -12.64 1.83
C ASN A 123 -10.60 -13.31 0.92
N PRO A 124 -9.36 -12.84 0.93
CA PRO A 124 -8.37 -13.44 0.05
C PRO A 124 -8.13 -14.89 0.45
N ALA A 125 -7.95 -15.74 -0.52
CA ALA A 125 -7.76 -17.16 -0.26
C ALA A 125 -6.44 -17.39 0.49
N ASN A 126 -6.43 -18.41 1.34
CA ASN A 126 -5.20 -18.80 2.01
C ASN A 126 -4.17 -19.22 0.97
N GLY A 127 -2.93 -18.89 1.23
CA GLY A 127 -1.85 -19.22 0.32
C GLY A 127 -1.66 -18.25 -0.83
N THR A 128 -2.32 -17.11 -0.78
CA THR A 128 -2.16 -16.11 -1.84
C THR A 128 -1.36 -14.91 -1.35
N TYR A 129 -0.80 -14.21 -2.31
CA TYR A 129 -0.04 -13.00 -2.07
C TYR A 129 -0.90 -11.82 -2.49
N VAL A 130 -0.90 -10.78 -1.67
CA VAL A 130 -1.66 -9.56 -1.93
C VAL A 130 -0.71 -8.49 -2.43
N TRP A 131 -1.13 -7.82 -3.48
CA TRP A 131 -0.33 -6.80 -4.14
C TRP A 131 -1.11 -5.50 -4.20
N SER A 132 -0.40 -4.39 -4.29
CA SER A 132 -1.01 -3.08 -4.54
C SER A 132 -0.25 -2.35 -5.61
N ARG A 133 -0.93 -1.39 -6.21
CA ARG A 133 -0.31 -0.42 -7.12
C ARG A 133 -1.21 0.80 -7.16
N ASP A 134 -0.68 1.91 -7.67
CA ASP A 134 -1.47 3.11 -7.88
C ASP A 134 -1.84 3.21 -9.35
N GLU A 135 -3.09 3.56 -9.61
CA GLU A 135 -3.52 3.90 -10.96
C GLU A 135 -3.54 5.42 -11.03
N ILE A 136 -2.81 5.97 -11.96
CA ILE A 136 -2.61 7.41 -12.08
C ILE A 136 -3.13 7.88 -13.42
N VAL A 137 -4.07 8.81 -13.39
CA VAL A 137 -4.58 9.43 -14.62
C VAL A 137 -4.00 10.83 -14.72
N TRP A 138 -3.33 11.10 -15.82
CA TRP A 138 -2.63 12.35 -16.03
C TRP A 138 -3.52 13.36 -16.74
N ALA A 139 -3.43 14.63 -16.31
CA ALA A 139 -4.34 15.66 -16.80
C ALA A 139 -4.06 16.08 -18.25
N GLY A 140 -2.81 16.00 -18.66
CA GLY A 140 -2.44 16.55 -19.97
C GLY A 140 -3.10 15.84 -21.13
N ASP A 141 -3.05 14.54 -21.16
CA ASP A 141 -3.56 13.75 -22.27
C ASP A 141 -4.55 12.68 -21.85
N ASN A 142 -4.95 12.68 -20.59
CA ASN A 142 -5.84 11.69 -20.00
C ASN A 142 -5.27 10.27 -20.08
N SER A 143 -3.97 10.16 -20.18
CA SER A 143 -3.35 8.83 -20.16
C SER A 143 -3.41 8.23 -18.76
N THR A 144 -3.40 6.92 -18.72
CA THR A 144 -3.39 6.19 -17.46
C THR A 144 -2.10 5.40 -17.35
N THR A 145 -1.42 5.56 -16.22
CA THR A 145 -0.25 4.76 -15.92
C THR A 145 -0.46 4.08 -14.58
N HIS A 146 0.39 3.11 -14.30
CA HIS A 146 0.33 2.42 -13.02
C HIS A 146 1.72 2.40 -12.40
N SER A 147 1.77 2.55 -11.10
CA SER A 147 3.03 2.36 -10.40
C SER A 147 3.44 0.89 -10.47
N ASP A 148 4.67 0.60 -10.14
CA ASP A 148 5.11 -0.77 -10.06
C ASP A 148 4.28 -1.51 -9.00
N ALA A 149 3.90 -2.73 -9.33
CA ALA A 149 3.17 -3.57 -8.37
C ALA A 149 4.07 -3.87 -7.18
N GLN A 150 3.51 -3.73 -5.99
CA GLN A 150 4.23 -3.98 -4.75
C GLN A 150 3.58 -5.14 -4.02
N LEU A 151 4.39 -6.11 -3.65
CA LEU A 151 3.91 -7.20 -2.81
C LEU A 151 3.75 -6.66 -1.39
N ILE A 152 2.54 -6.72 -0.86
CA ILE A 152 2.27 -6.17 0.45
C ILE A 152 2.02 -7.22 1.53
N GLY A 153 1.67 -8.42 1.16
CA GLY A 153 1.49 -9.43 2.18
C GLY A 153 1.17 -10.80 1.64
N TYR A 154 1.13 -11.76 2.53
CA TYR A 154 0.81 -13.13 2.23
C TYR A 154 -0.30 -13.61 3.16
N ILE A 155 -1.29 -14.27 2.61
CA ILE A 155 -2.38 -14.79 3.41
C ILE A 155 -2.00 -16.20 3.82
N ALA A 156 -1.77 -16.37 5.11
CA ALA A 156 -1.29 -17.64 5.64
C ALA A 156 -2.30 -18.75 5.42
N VAL A 157 -1.78 -19.94 5.26
CA VAL A 157 -2.63 -21.12 5.20
C VAL A 157 -3.19 -21.35 6.60
N ASN A 158 -4.45 -21.78 6.66
CA ASN A 158 -5.08 -22.04 7.90
C ASN A 158 -4.29 -22.98 8.75
N GLY A 159 -4.19 -22.68 10.01
CA GLY A 159 -3.47 -23.50 10.95
C GLY A 159 -2.03 -23.10 11.13
N GLU A 160 -1.58 -22.11 10.38
CA GLU A 160 -0.19 -21.67 10.45
C GLU A 160 0.07 -20.61 11.46
#